data_88d43af920290cc5e1eaa73ecaa6ebf7
#
_entry.id   88d43af920290cc5e1eaa73ecaa6ebf7
#
_cell.length_a   1.000
_cell.length_b   1.000
_cell.length_c   1.000
_cell.angle_alpha   90.00
_cell.angle_beta   90.00
_cell.angle_gamma   90.00
#
_symmetry.space_group_name_H-M   'P 1'
#
loop_
_entity.id
_entity.type
_entity.pdbx_description
1 polymer ?
#
loop_
_entity_poly.entity_id
_entity_poly.type
_entity_poly.pdbx_seq_one_letter_code
_entity_poly.pdbx_strand_id
1 'polypeptide(L)'
;MINPLKFAMDMLMTQSKEKIHTSTLVDAEIIAEHGLSREEYNKILDIMGREPNLLELGIFSVMWSEHCSYKSSKYWLKTLPTEAPWVICGPGENAGIIDIGDGQAAVFKMESHNHPSYIEPYQGAATGVGGILRDVFTMGARPIANMNVLRFGRPEHQKTKYLLEGVVAGIGGYGNCVGVPTVGGECLFHKSYDGNILVNAMTVGIADTDRIFYSAATGIGNPLIYVGSKTGRDGIHGATMASAEFSSETNDKRPTVQVGDPFTEKLLIEACIELMQTDCIIAIQDMGAAGLTSSSFEMASKGGVGVEIDLDKVPQREKNMSAYEMMLSESQERMLMVLKPGSEERARDIFKKWTLDFSIIGMLTETGRMVLTHHGKRVADLPI
;
A
#
# COMPACT_ATOMS: atom_id res chain seq x y z
N MET A 1 -37.13 -42.35 0.60
CA MET A 1 -35.99 -42.16 -0.34
C MET A 1 -35.48 -40.74 -0.14
N ILE A 2 -34.37 -40.62 0.49
CA ILE A 2 -33.73 -39.31 0.78
C ILE A 2 -32.94 -38.91 -0.46
N ASN A 3 -33.19 -37.72 -0.96
CA ASN A 3 -32.59 -37.20 -2.18
C ASN A 3 -31.07 -37.05 -2.01
N PRO A 4 -30.18 -37.78 -2.72
CA PRO A 4 -28.72 -37.76 -2.55
C PRO A 4 -28.09 -36.40 -2.82
N LEU A 5 -28.71 -35.57 -3.66
CA LEU A 5 -28.24 -34.22 -3.98
C LEU A 5 -28.41 -33.24 -2.80
N LYS A 6 -29.45 -33.40 -1.99
CA LYS A 6 -29.67 -32.57 -0.79
C LYS A 6 -28.67 -32.93 0.32
N PHE A 7 -28.35 -34.24 0.46
CA PHE A 7 -27.35 -34.72 1.41
C PHE A 7 -25.91 -34.26 1.03
N ALA A 8 -25.59 -34.24 -0.27
CA ALA A 8 -24.29 -33.73 -0.73
C ALA A 8 -24.18 -32.21 -0.59
N MET A 9 -25.27 -31.45 -0.82
CA MET A 9 -25.28 -30.00 -0.58
C MET A 9 -25.18 -29.66 0.90
N ASP A 10 -25.86 -30.41 1.78
CA ASP A 10 -25.79 -30.22 3.23
C ASP A 10 -24.39 -30.61 3.77
N MET A 11 -23.71 -31.58 3.18
CA MET A 11 -22.32 -31.93 3.51
C MET A 11 -21.31 -30.89 3.02
N LEU A 12 -21.51 -30.30 1.85
CA LEU A 12 -20.67 -29.20 1.33
C LEU A 12 -20.86 -27.91 2.14
N MET A 13 -22.07 -27.65 2.63
CA MET A 13 -22.37 -26.50 3.51
C MET A 13 -21.85 -26.70 4.95
N THR A 14 -21.57 -27.93 5.37
CA THR A 14 -21.05 -28.23 6.72
C THR A 14 -19.52 -28.19 6.79
N GLN A 15 -18.80 -28.27 5.68
CA GLN A 15 -17.34 -28.20 5.66
C GLN A 15 -16.78 -26.76 5.70
N SER A 16 -17.62 -25.71 5.58
CA SER A 16 -17.16 -24.30 5.59
C SER A 16 -17.25 -23.60 6.95
N LYS A 17 -17.54 -24.30 8.04
CA LYS A 17 -17.50 -23.73 9.40
C LYS A 17 -16.28 -24.17 10.19
N GLU A 18 -15.09 -24.02 9.63
CA GLU A 18 -13.91 -23.92 10.49
C GLU A 18 -14.05 -22.65 11.35
N LYS A 19 -14.05 -22.83 12.66
CA LYS A 19 -14.20 -21.73 13.62
C LYS A 19 -13.03 -20.76 13.44
N ILE A 20 -13.31 -19.54 13.00
CA ILE A 20 -12.38 -18.42 13.06
C ILE A 20 -12.07 -18.20 14.55
N HIS A 21 -10.80 -18.23 14.91
CA HIS A 21 -10.35 -18.06 16.28
C HIS A 21 -10.52 -16.59 16.68
N THR A 22 -11.61 -16.25 17.37
CA THR A 22 -11.88 -14.92 17.92
C THR A 22 -11.33 -14.85 19.34
N SER A 23 -10.28 -14.04 19.56
CA SER A 23 -9.69 -13.88 20.90
C SER A 23 -10.07 -12.56 21.60
N THR A 24 -10.79 -11.66 20.94
CA THR A 24 -11.21 -10.37 21.54
C THR A 24 -12.62 -10.02 21.03
N LEU A 25 -13.53 -9.74 21.96
CA LEU A 25 -14.85 -9.19 21.64
C LEU A 25 -14.67 -7.76 21.14
N VAL A 26 -15.26 -7.42 20.00
CA VAL A 26 -15.28 -6.06 19.45
C VAL A 26 -16.38 -5.27 20.14
N ASP A 27 -16.00 -4.33 20.99
CA ASP A 27 -16.92 -3.44 21.68
C ASP A 27 -16.95 -2.04 21.05
N ALA A 28 -17.75 -1.14 21.62
CA ALA A 28 -17.94 0.22 21.07
C ALA A 28 -16.66 1.08 21.18
N GLU A 29 -15.80 0.83 22.15
CA GLU A 29 -14.54 1.53 22.35
C GLU A 29 -13.53 1.13 21.28
N ILE A 30 -13.36 -0.18 21.04
CA ILE A 30 -12.52 -0.73 19.99
C ILE A 30 -12.96 -0.23 18.60
N ILE A 31 -14.26 -0.15 18.32
CA ILE A 31 -14.78 0.39 17.05
C ILE A 31 -14.37 1.85 16.87
N ALA A 32 -14.50 2.65 17.93
CA ALA A 32 -14.13 4.06 17.90
C ALA A 32 -12.61 4.27 17.75
N GLU A 33 -11.78 3.47 18.45
CA GLU A 33 -10.33 3.47 18.31
C GLU A 33 -9.87 3.15 16.87
N HIS A 34 -10.63 2.32 16.15
CA HIS A 34 -10.41 2.01 14.74
C HIS A 34 -10.94 3.10 13.79
N GLY A 35 -11.43 4.25 14.29
CA GLY A 35 -11.92 5.36 13.48
C GLY A 35 -13.19 5.05 12.67
N LEU A 36 -13.93 4.01 13.06
CA LEU A 36 -15.17 3.61 12.40
C LEU A 36 -16.39 4.22 13.10
N SER A 37 -17.31 4.77 12.33
CA SER A 37 -18.61 5.18 12.83
C SER A 37 -19.51 3.97 13.09
N ARG A 38 -20.56 4.16 13.88
CA ARG A 38 -21.56 3.12 14.14
C ARG A 38 -22.27 2.68 12.85
N GLU A 39 -22.48 3.61 11.92
CA GLU A 39 -23.10 3.28 10.62
C GLU A 39 -22.17 2.41 9.77
N GLU A 40 -20.89 2.72 9.75
CA GLU A 40 -19.89 1.91 9.05
C GLU A 40 -19.78 0.51 9.66
N TYR A 41 -19.76 0.42 10.99
CA TYR A 41 -19.75 -0.89 11.66
C TYR A 41 -21.01 -1.73 11.34
N ASN A 42 -22.21 -1.10 11.30
CA ASN A 42 -23.41 -1.83 10.89
C ASN A 42 -23.31 -2.34 9.45
N LYS A 43 -22.73 -1.57 8.52
CA LYS A 43 -22.46 -2.04 7.15
C LYS A 43 -21.49 -3.22 7.13
N ILE A 44 -20.47 -3.22 8.01
CA ILE A 44 -19.56 -4.36 8.15
C ILE A 44 -20.31 -5.62 8.57
N LEU A 45 -21.22 -5.51 9.56
CA LEU A 45 -22.06 -6.62 9.98
C LEU A 45 -22.93 -7.16 8.84
N ASP A 46 -23.53 -6.27 8.04
CA ASP A 46 -24.36 -6.65 6.88
C ASP A 46 -23.51 -7.35 5.80
N ILE A 47 -22.33 -6.86 5.49
CA ILE A 47 -21.41 -7.43 4.50
C ILE A 47 -20.89 -8.80 4.95
N MET A 48 -20.50 -8.90 6.22
CA MET A 48 -19.91 -10.11 6.79
C MET A 48 -20.95 -11.19 7.12
N GLY A 49 -22.20 -10.79 7.41
CA GLY A 49 -23.24 -11.66 7.96
C GLY A 49 -22.91 -12.20 9.35
N ARG A 50 -21.90 -11.64 10.01
CA ARG A 50 -21.43 -11.98 11.37
C ARG A 50 -20.60 -10.85 11.94
N GLU A 51 -20.27 -10.90 13.21
CA GLU A 51 -19.30 -9.99 13.81
C GLU A 51 -17.89 -10.22 13.24
N PRO A 52 -17.15 -9.15 12.89
CA PRO A 52 -15.75 -9.25 12.52
C PRO A 52 -14.90 -9.56 13.77
N ASN A 53 -13.80 -10.26 13.59
CA ASN A 53 -12.77 -10.30 14.63
C ASN A 53 -11.89 -9.03 14.54
N LEU A 54 -10.94 -8.87 15.48
CA LEU A 54 -10.09 -7.68 15.57
C LEU A 54 -9.26 -7.45 14.29
N LEU A 55 -8.71 -8.51 13.68
CA LEU A 55 -7.97 -8.41 12.42
C LEU A 55 -8.87 -7.92 11.28
N GLU A 56 -10.03 -8.51 11.14
CA GLU A 56 -11.00 -8.14 10.10
C GLU A 56 -11.50 -6.70 10.31
N LEU A 57 -11.75 -6.29 11.55
CA LEU A 57 -12.10 -4.91 11.89
C LEU A 57 -10.97 -3.93 11.49
N GLY A 58 -9.72 -4.27 11.80
CA GLY A 58 -8.56 -3.47 11.41
C GLY A 58 -8.42 -3.32 9.90
N ILE A 59 -8.67 -4.39 9.14
CA ILE A 59 -8.68 -4.37 7.67
C ILE A 59 -9.77 -3.41 7.16
N PHE A 60 -11.00 -3.51 7.64
CA PHE A 60 -12.07 -2.58 7.27
C PHE A 60 -11.73 -1.13 7.65
N SER A 61 -11.20 -0.92 8.86
CA SER A 61 -10.81 0.40 9.36
C SER A 61 -9.86 1.12 8.39
N VAL A 62 -8.79 0.43 7.98
CA VAL A 62 -7.79 1.04 7.13
C VAL A 62 -8.28 1.20 5.69
N MET A 63 -8.97 0.19 5.13
CA MET A 63 -9.52 0.25 3.76
C MET A 63 -10.64 1.30 3.62
N TRP A 64 -11.39 1.58 4.69
CA TRP A 64 -12.47 2.56 4.71
C TRP A 64 -12.03 3.92 5.27
N SER A 65 -10.76 4.10 5.59
CA SER A 65 -10.21 5.43 5.92
C SER A 65 -10.35 6.38 4.71
N GLU A 66 -10.38 7.70 4.94
CA GLU A 66 -10.38 8.68 3.84
C GLU A 66 -9.16 8.49 2.92
N HIS A 67 -8.02 8.12 3.51
CA HIS A 67 -6.77 7.91 2.78
C HIS A 67 -6.90 6.82 1.70
N CYS A 68 -7.45 5.64 2.04
CA CYS A 68 -7.56 4.53 1.10
C CYS A 68 -8.85 4.59 0.24
N SER A 69 -9.97 5.06 0.81
CA SER A 69 -11.28 4.97 0.15
C SER A 69 -11.69 6.24 -0.60
N TYR A 70 -11.07 7.38 -0.29
CA TYR A 70 -11.48 8.70 -0.80
C TYR A 70 -12.98 8.97 -0.55
N LYS A 71 -13.54 8.44 0.56
CA LYS A 71 -14.99 8.43 0.82
C LYS A 71 -15.63 9.83 0.82
N SER A 72 -14.88 10.86 1.23
CA SER A 72 -15.33 12.26 1.23
C SER A 72 -14.96 13.02 -0.04
N SER A 73 -13.79 12.74 -0.62
CA SER A 73 -13.21 13.51 -1.74
C SER A 73 -13.54 12.94 -3.13
N LYS A 74 -13.91 11.65 -3.23
CA LYS A 74 -14.17 10.95 -4.50
C LYS A 74 -15.19 11.65 -5.39
N TYR A 75 -16.21 12.28 -4.80
CA TYR A 75 -17.20 13.04 -5.56
C TYR A 75 -16.57 14.21 -6.33
N TRP A 76 -15.68 14.94 -5.68
CA TRP A 76 -15.00 16.09 -6.27
C TRP A 76 -13.89 15.66 -7.25
N LEU A 77 -13.13 14.61 -6.92
CA LEU A 77 -12.09 14.08 -7.80
C LEU A 77 -12.64 13.68 -9.16
N LYS A 78 -13.86 13.13 -9.21
CA LYS A 78 -14.53 12.77 -10.47
C LYS A 78 -14.88 13.97 -11.36
N THR A 79 -14.83 15.21 -10.85
CA THR A 79 -15.07 16.41 -11.65
C THR A 79 -13.84 16.89 -12.41
N LEU A 80 -12.66 16.36 -12.06
CA LEU A 80 -11.42 16.71 -12.76
C LEU A 80 -11.35 16.03 -14.13
N PRO A 81 -10.85 16.73 -15.16
CA PRO A 81 -10.68 16.13 -16.49
C PRO A 81 -9.56 15.08 -16.43
N THR A 82 -9.87 13.87 -16.86
CA THR A 82 -8.94 12.73 -16.84
C THR A 82 -8.80 12.03 -18.18
N GLU A 83 -9.51 12.53 -19.21
CA GLU A 83 -9.52 11.95 -20.55
C GLU A 83 -8.91 12.91 -21.57
N ALA A 84 -7.95 12.43 -22.35
CA ALA A 84 -7.37 13.12 -23.48
C ALA A 84 -6.71 12.09 -24.43
N PRO A 85 -6.48 12.43 -25.73
CA PRO A 85 -5.89 11.48 -26.69
C PRO A 85 -4.50 10.94 -26.29
N TRP A 86 -3.78 11.68 -25.47
CA TRP A 86 -2.44 11.30 -24.98
C TRP A 86 -2.46 10.59 -23.63
N VAL A 87 -3.61 10.42 -22.96
CA VAL A 87 -3.71 9.69 -21.70
C VAL A 87 -3.73 8.19 -21.99
N ILE A 88 -2.68 7.49 -21.54
CA ILE A 88 -2.60 6.02 -21.59
C ILE A 88 -3.28 5.43 -20.38
N CYS A 89 -3.02 5.99 -19.18
CA CYS A 89 -3.60 5.52 -17.92
C CYS A 89 -4.06 6.71 -17.07
N GLY A 90 -5.36 6.75 -16.79
CA GLY A 90 -5.99 7.71 -15.88
C GLY A 90 -6.06 7.18 -14.44
N PRO A 91 -6.94 7.77 -13.58
CA PRO A 91 -7.13 7.34 -12.20
C PRO A 91 -7.54 5.87 -12.08
N GLY A 92 -7.01 5.19 -11.05
CA GLY A 92 -7.33 3.79 -10.74
C GLY A 92 -6.13 2.85 -10.71
N GLU A 93 -4.97 3.31 -11.19
CA GLU A 93 -3.68 2.62 -11.10
C GLU A 93 -2.70 3.39 -10.21
N ASN A 94 -1.49 2.84 -10.00
CA ASN A 94 -0.49 3.42 -9.10
C ASN A 94 -0.02 4.81 -9.53
N ALA A 95 0.07 5.06 -10.83
CA ALA A 95 0.51 6.35 -11.38
C ALA A 95 -0.26 6.72 -12.66
N GLY A 96 -0.33 8.00 -12.97
CA GLY A 96 -0.81 8.50 -14.24
C GLY A 96 0.22 8.30 -15.37
N ILE A 97 -0.25 8.02 -16.58
CA ILE A 97 0.61 7.78 -17.74
C ILE A 97 0.10 8.56 -18.94
N ILE A 98 1.01 9.32 -19.56
CA ILE A 98 0.72 10.04 -20.80
C ILE A 98 1.74 9.68 -21.88
N ASP A 99 1.26 9.56 -23.11
CA ASP A 99 2.09 9.42 -24.30
C ASP A 99 2.84 10.74 -24.56
N ILE A 100 4.15 10.67 -24.74
CA ILE A 100 5.01 11.83 -25.06
C ILE A 100 5.62 11.72 -26.45
N GLY A 101 5.19 10.76 -27.27
CA GLY A 101 5.69 10.51 -28.61
C GLY A 101 6.86 9.53 -28.64
N ASP A 102 7.27 9.15 -29.85
CA ASP A 102 8.41 8.27 -30.13
C ASP A 102 8.37 6.90 -29.42
N GLY A 103 7.16 6.41 -29.09
CA GLY A 103 6.96 5.15 -28.37
C GLY A 103 7.27 5.24 -26.86
N GLN A 104 7.40 6.46 -26.32
CA GLN A 104 7.70 6.73 -24.92
C GLN A 104 6.49 7.29 -24.17
N ALA A 105 6.43 7.02 -22.90
CA ALA A 105 5.43 7.55 -21.98
C ALA A 105 6.09 8.20 -20.76
N ALA A 106 5.52 9.31 -20.31
CA ALA A 106 5.81 9.87 -18.99
C ALA A 106 4.86 9.26 -17.97
N VAL A 107 5.42 8.69 -16.92
CA VAL A 107 4.71 8.12 -15.78
C VAL A 107 4.97 9.00 -14.57
N PHE A 108 3.91 9.44 -13.90
CA PHE A 108 4.05 10.39 -12.80
C PHE A 108 3.03 10.14 -11.68
N LYS A 109 3.47 10.41 -10.46
CA LYS A 109 2.66 10.38 -9.25
C LYS A 109 3.01 11.56 -8.37
N MET A 110 1.99 12.15 -7.75
CA MET A 110 2.16 13.14 -6.68
C MET A 110 1.34 12.70 -5.48
N GLU A 111 1.93 12.81 -4.30
CA GLU A 111 1.30 12.47 -3.04
C GLU A 111 1.67 13.45 -1.93
N SER A 112 0.78 13.66 -0.98
CA SER A 112 1.04 14.46 0.22
C SER A 112 1.45 13.56 1.39
N HIS A 113 2.48 13.97 2.11
CA HIS A 113 2.99 13.27 3.30
C HIS A 113 3.09 14.22 4.50
N ASN A 114 1.98 14.93 4.79
CA ASN A 114 1.93 16.07 5.72
C ASN A 114 2.04 15.62 7.18
N HIS A 115 1.13 14.76 7.67
CA HIS A 115 1.10 14.31 9.06
C HIS A 115 2.40 13.61 9.48
N PRO A 116 2.90 12.61 8.73
CA PRO A 116 4.17 11.98 9.07
C PRO A 116 5.32 12.98 9.15
N SER A 117 5.39 13.93 8.21
CA SER A 117 6.45 14.95 8.18
C SER A 117 6.34 15.97 9.31
N TYR A 118 5.14 16.21 9.85
CA TYR A 118 4.97 17.08 11.02
C TYR A 118 5.43 16.40 12.32
N ILE A 119 5.27 15.08 12.41
CA ILE A 119 5.64 14.28 13.58
C ILE A 119 7.15 13.95 13.56
N GLU A 120 7.64 13.39 12.47
CA GLU A 120 9.02 13.03 12.22
C GLU A 120 9.45 13.56 10.84
N PRO A 121 9.95 14.81 10.75
CA PRO A 121 10.09 15.49 9.47
C PRO A 121 11.06 14.82 8.51
N TYR A 122 12.14 14.19 9.02
CA TYR A 122 13.07 13.44 8.18
C TYR A 122 12.41 12.18 7.61
N GLN A 123 11.89 11.30 8.46
CA GLN A 123 11.30 10.03 8.02
C GLN A 123 10.00 10.23 7.25
N GLY A 124 9.15 11.15 7.70
CA GLY A 124 7.91 11.45 6.99
C GLY A 124 8.13 11.96 5.58
N ALA A 125 9.10 12.84 5.36
CA ALA A 125 9.42 13.34 4.02
C ALA A 125 10.17 12.31 3.17
N ALA A 126 11.06 11.53 3.78
CA ALA A 126 11.79 10.45 3.13
C ALA A 126 10.85 9.37 2.59
N THR A 127 9.89 8.92 3.40
CA THR A 127 8.91 7.91 2.98
C THR A 127 7.89 8.44 1.98
N GLY A 128 7.60 9.75 2.00
CA GLY A 128 6.83 10.40 0.95
C GLY A 128 7.50 10.31 -0.43
N VAL A 129 8.82 10.50 -0.48
CA VAL A 129 9.60 10.30 -1.73
C VAL A 129 9.64 8.82 -2.11
N GLY A 130 9.91 7.92 -1.17
CA GLY A 130 9.98 6.48 -1.42
C GLY A 130 8.68 5.91 -1.99
N GLY A 131 7.53 6.28 -1.41
CA GLY A 131 6.22 5.81 -1.86
C GLY A 131 5.95 6.13 -3.34
N ILE A 132 6.17 7.38 -3.74
CA ILE A 132 5.91 7.77 -5.14
C ILE A 132 6.95 7.24 -6.14
N LEU A 133 8.18 6.95 -5.69
CA LEU A 133 9.15 6.22 -6.51
C LEU A 133 8.62 4.82 -6.82
N ARG A 134 8.08 4.11 -5.81
CA ARG A 134 7.48 2.78 -5.97
C ARG A 134 6.29 2.81 -6.91
N ASP A 135 5.36 3.75 -6.76
CA ASP A 135 4.21 3.91 -7.65
C ASP A 135 4.64 4.06 -9.12
N VAL A 136 5.68 4.85 -9.36
CA VAL A 136 6.17 5.11 -10.73
C VAL A 136 6.85 3.87 -11.33
N PHE A 137 7.76 3.21 -10.61
CA PHE A 137 8.42 2.05 -11.21
C PHE A 137 7.52 0.81 -11.26
N THR A 138 6.50 0.72 -10.41
CA THR A 138 5.46 -0.32 -10.48
C THR A 138 4.78 -0.34 -11.86
N MET A 139 4.63 0.82 -12.49
CA MET A 139 4.05 0.93 -13.83
C MET A 139 5.04 0.60 -14.97
N GLY A 140 6.26 0.18 -14.68
CA GLY A 140 7.29 -0.13 -15.68
C GLY A 140 8.24 1.02 -16.01
N ALA A 141 8.08 2.16 -15.36
CA ALA A 141 8.89 3.35 -15.65
C ALA A 141 10.13 3.43 -14.75
N ARG A 142 11.26 3.82 -15.32
CA ARG A 142 12.42 4.22 -14.53
C ARG A 142 12.22 5.63 -13.98
N PRO A 143 12.19 5.85 -12.66
CA PRO A 143 12.18 7.18 -12.09
C PRO A 143 13.42 7.99 -12.51
N ILE A 144 13.22 9.24 -12.96
CA ILE A 144 14.32 10.09 -13.43
C ILE A 144 14.36 11.46 -12.77
N ALA A 145 13.25 11.91 -12.17
CA ALA A 145 13.16 13.24 -11.59
C ALA A 145 12.16 13.29 -10.44
N ASN A 146 12.54 13.97 -9.36
CA ASN A 146 11.65 14.35 -8.27
C ASN A 146 11.38 15.84 -8.26
N MET A 147 10.19 16.22 -7.79
CA MET A 147 9.77 17.59 -7.53
C MET A 147 9.02 17.65 -6.21
N ASN A 148 9.00 18.82 -5.56
CA ASN A 148 8.33 18.96 -4.28
C ASN A 148 7.59 20.29 -4.18
N VAL A 149 6.42 20.29 -3.55
CA VAL A 149 5.69 21.50 -3.17
C VAL A 149 5.57 21.54 -1.65
N LEU A 150 6.30 22.46 -1.03
CA LEU A 150 6.45 22.56 0.40
C LEU A 150 5.80 23.84 0.93
N ARG A 151 5.07 23.71 2.05
CA ARG A 151 4.45 24.83 2.76
C ARG A 151 4.78 24.74 4.23
N PHE A 152 5.38 25.79 4.76
CA PHE A 152 5.74 25.88 6.17
C PHE A 152 5.11 27.09 6.84
N GLY A 153 5.05 27.07 8.16
CA GLY A 153 4.67 28.19 8.96
C GLY A 153 5.61 29.39 8.79
N ARG A 154 5.31 30.51 9.46
CA ARG A 154 6.16 31.69 9.43
C ARG A 154 7.60 31.33 9.84
N PRO A 155 8.63 31.98 9.26
CA PRO A 155 10.04 31.72 9.63
C PRO A 155 10.32 31.87 11.13
N GLU A 156 9.61 32.78 11.82
CA GLU A 156 9.76 33.07 13.24
C GLU A 156 9.03 32.05 14.15
N HIS A 157 8.17 31.21 13.59
CA HIS A 157 7.47 30.19 14.37
C HIS A 157 8.44 29.11 14.86
N GLN A 158 8.35 28.79 16.15
CA GLN A 158 9.34 27.97 16.87
C GLN A 158 9.64 26.60 16.24
N LYS A 159 8.68 25.99 15.54
CA LYS A 159 8.85 24.67 14.89
C LYS A 159 9.35 24.76 13.44
N THR A 160 9.18 25.91 12.77
CA THR A 160 9.40 25.99 11.30
C THR A 160 10.81 25.57 10.89
N LYS A 161 11.83 26.06 11.61
CA LYS A 161 13.22 25.69 11.31
C LYS A 161 13.45 24.18 11.40
N TYR A 162 13.04 23.57 12.51
CA TYR A 162 13.16 22.12 12.73
C TYR A 162 12.46 21.30 11.64
N LEU A 163 11.22 21.69 11.31
CA LEU A 163 10.43 21.00 10.27
C LEU A 163 11.06 21.16 8.90
N LEU A 164 11.50 22.36 8.53
CA LEU A 164 12.15 22.62 7.25
C LEU A 164 13.46 21.82 7.10
N GLU A 165 14.34 21.88 8.10
CA GLU A 165 15.63 21.16 8.07
C GLU A 165 15.40 19.65 7.93
N GLY A 166 14.47 19.06 8.70
CA GLY A 166 14.17 17.64 8.64
C GLY A 166 13.54 17.21 7.32
N VAL A 167 12.55 17.95 6.83
CA VAL A 167 11.88 17.66 5.56
C VAL A 167 12.85 17.70 4.39
N VAL A 168 13.65 18.78 4.28
CA VAL A 168 14.64 18.93 3.20
C VAL A 168 15.71 17.84 3.27
N ALA A 169 16.18 17.52 4.48
CA ALA A 169 17.17 16.43 4.68
C ALA A 169 16.58 15.05 4.31
N GLY A 170 15.32 14.78 4.66
CA GLY A 170 14.63 13.52 4.30
C GLY A 170 14.47 13.37 2.79
N ILE A 171 13.95 14.39 2.10
CA ILE A 171 13.81 14.40 0.64
C ILE A 171 15.17 14.19 -0.05
N GLY A 172 16.18 15.00 0.35
CA GLY A 172 17.51 14.93 -0.25
C GLY A 172 18.23 13.63 0.05
N GLY A 173 18.13 13.12 1.28
CA GLY A 173 18.76 11.87 1.71
C GLY A 173 18.21 10.68 0.91
N TYR A 174 16.89 10.60 0.75
CA TYR A 174 16.26 9.53 -0.01
C TYR A 174 16.60 9.61 -1.50
N GLY A 175 16.36 10.77 -2.13
CA GLY A 175 16.63 10.96 -3.55
C GLY A 175 18.11 10.75 -3.93
N ASN A 176 19.06 11.24 -3.11
CA ASN A 176 20.48 11.04 -3.34
C ASN A 176 20.90 9.57 -3.27
N CYS A 177 20.37 8.80 -2.30
CA CYS A 177 20.69 7.38 -2.16
C CYS A 177 20.14 6.57 -3.35
N VAL A 178 18.91 6.84 -3.75
CA VAL A 178 18.27 6.17 -4.91
C VAL A 178 18.90 6.61 -6.23
N GLY A 179 19.46 7.83 -6.29
CA GLY A 179 20.07 8.42 -7.48
C GLY A 179 19.05 9.11 -8.39
N VAL A 180 17.95 9.61 -7.82
CA VAL A 180 16.92 10.40 -8.53
C VAL A 180 16.96 11.83 -8.03
N PRO A 181 17.36 12.81 -8.89
CA PRO A 181 17.54 14.19 -8.46
C PRO A 181 16.21 14.91 -8.25
N THR A 182 16.16 15.83 -7.30
CA THR A 182 15.11 16.85 -7.23
C THR A 182 15.42 17.95 -8.23
N VAL A 183 14.59 18.13 -9.24
CA VAL A 183 14.85 19.04 -10.37
C VAL A 183 13.99 20.30 -10.33
N GLY A 184 13.00 20.37 -9.44
CA GLY A 184 12.10 21.51 -9.36
C GLY A 184 11.18 21.46 -8.14
N GLY A 185 10.28 22.44 -8.08
CA GLY A 185 9.29 22.58 -7.02
C GLY A 185 9.22 24.00 -6.47
N GLU A 186 8.55 24.16 -5.33
CA GLU A 186 8.49 25.44 -4.63
C GLU A 186 8.43 25.25 -3.11
N CYS A 187 8.90 26.26 -2.39
CA CYS A 187 8.81 26.33 -0.94
C CYS A 187 8.26 27.70 -0.54
N LEU A 188 7.14 27.73 0.16
CA LEU A 188 6.51 28.96 0.64
C LEU A 188 6.25 28.92 2.15
N PHE A 189 6.24 30.12 2.75
CA PHE A 189 6.01 30.32 4.18
C PHE A 189 4.76 31.16 4.39
N HIS A 190 3.85 30.70 5.24
CA HIS A 190 2.65 31.47 5.56
C HIS A 190 2.10 31.06 6.92
N LYS A 191 1.51 32.01 7.64
CA LYS A 191 0.96 31.80 9.00
C LYS A 191 -0.05 30.67 9.12
N SER A 192 -0.77 30.36 8.03
CA SER A 192 -1.74 29.26 8.01
C SER A 192 -1.11 27.88 8.21
N TYR A 193 0.19 27.78 8.03
CA TYR A 193 0.96 26.52 8.18
C TYR A 193 1.78 26.47 9.47
N ASP A 194 1.57 27.38 10.43
CA ASP A 194 2.28 27.37 11.73
C ASP A 194 2.09 26.06 12.50
N GLY A 195 0.92 25.44 12.39
CA GLY A 195 0.57 24.17 13.05
C GLY A 195 0.31 23.00 12.11
N ASN A 196 0.44 23.19 10.81
CA ASN A 196 0.13 22.19 9.80
C ASN A 196 0.92 22.45 8.52
N ILE A 197 2.00 21.72 8.31
CA ILE A 197 2.82 21.85 7.11
C ILE A 197 2.23 21.04 5.95
N LEU A 198 2.56 21.43 4.72
CA LEU A 198 2.31 20.59 3.54
C LEU A 198 3.63 20.11 2.96
N VAL A 199 3.73 18.82 2.76
CA VAL A 199 4.85 18.15 2.10
C VAL A 199 4.27 17.32 0.98
N ASN A 200 4.38 17.83 -0.25
CA ASN A 200 3.94 17.09 -1.43
C ASN A 200 5.18 16.71 -2.22
N ALA A 201 5.29 15.43 -2.51
CA ALA A 201 6.35 14.86 -3.33
C ALA A 201 5.77 14.41 -4.66
N MET A 202 6.50 14.62 -5.75
CA MET A 202 6.17 14.16 -7.09
C MET A 202 7.38 13.46 -7.70
N THR A 203 7.14 12.33 -8.36
CA THR A 203 8.14 11.64 -9.16
C THR A 203 7.66 11.52 -10.59
N VAL A 204 8.59 11.67 -11.53
CA VAL A 204 8.39 11.39 -12.94
C VAL A 204 9.36 10.31 -13.39
N GLY A 205 8.85 9.35 -14.13
CA GLY A 205 9.64 8.31 -14.80
C GLY A 205 9.33 8.23 -16.28
N ILE A 206 10.16 7.48 -17.01
CA ILE A 206 9.98 7.20 -18.44
C ILE A 206 9.81 5.68 -18.59
N ALA A 207 8.82 5.31 -19.42
CA ALA A 207 8.55 3.93 -19.81
C ALA A 207 8.40 3.86 -21.35
N ASP A 208 8.58 2.65 -21.91
CA ASP A 208 8.16 2.35 -23.27
C ASP A 208 6.64 2.09 -23.27
N THR A 209 5.92 2.63 -24.25
CA THR A 209 4.44 2.54 -24.32
C THR A 209 3.93 1.10 -24.47
N ASP A 210 4.76 0.18 -24.95
CA ASP A 210 4.47 -1.24 -25.11
C ASP A 210 4.84 -2.08 -23.86
N ARG A 211 5.38 -1.43 -22.80
CA ARG A 211 5.84 -2.09 -21.56
C ARG A 211 5.28 -1.44 -20.29
N ILE A 212 3.98 -1.27 -20.26
CA ILE A 212 3.26 -0.78 -19.08
C ILE A 212 2.77 -1.96 -18.25
N PHE A 213 2.97 -1.90 -16.95
CA PHE A 213 2.52 -2.91 -16.00
C PHE A 213 1.36 -2.40 -15.16
N TYR A 214 0.46 -3.29 -14.81
CA TYR A 214 -0.77 -2.98 -14.08
C TYR A 214 -0.91 -3.86 -12.83
N SER A 215 -1.81 -3.46 -11.93
CA SER A 215 -2.03 -4.16 -10.66
C SER A 215 -3.14 -5.21 -10.70
N ALA A 216 -3.89 -5.37 -11.78
CA ALA A 216 -4.99 -6.34 -11.88
C ALA A 216 -4.49 -7.80 -11.81
N ALA A 217 -4.71 -8.46 -10.68
CA ALA A 217 -4.34 -9.86 -10.47
C ALA A 217 -5.24 -10.79 -11.26
N THR A 218 -4.69 -11.60 -12.16
CA THR A 218 -5.46 -12.54 -12.99
C THR A 218 -4.86 -13.93 -13.02
N GLY A 219 -5.68 -14.93 -13.34
CA GLY A 219 -5.28 -16.33 -13.45
C GLY A 219 -5.38 -17.08 -12.12
N ILE A 220 -6.45 -17.86 -11.97
CA ILE A 220 -6.67 -18.71 -10.79
C ILE A 220 -5.50 -19.70 -10.62
N GLY A 221 -5.00 -19.84 -9.40
CA GLY A 221 -3.85 -20.68 -9.07
C GLY A 221 -2.49 -20.01 -9.26
N ASN A 222 -2.43 -18.80 -9.85
CA ASN A 222 -1.18 -18.07 -9.98
C ASN A 222 -0.61 -17.69 -8.59
N PRO A 223 0.72 -17.78 -8.42
CA PRO A 223 1.36 -17.51 -7.15
C PRO A 223 1.36 -16.01 -6.83
N LEU A 224 1.09 -15.71 -5.56
CA LEU A 224 1.21 -14.37 -4.97
C LEU A 224 2.57 -14.25 -4.28
N ILE A 225 3.36 -13.29 -4.71
CA ILE A 225 4.76 -13.14 -4.34
C ILE A 225 4.97 -11.85 -3.56
N TYR A 226 5.61 -11.96 -2.42
CA TYR A 226 6.14 -10.86 -1.62
C TYR A 226 7.62 -10.69 -1.90
N VAL A 227 8.06 -9.44 -2.16
CA VAL A 227 9.47 -9.10 -2.38
C VAL A 227 9.85 -7.80 -1.67
N GLY A 228 11.15 -7.63 -1.38
CA GLY A 228 11.72 -6.41 -0.80
C GLY A 228 12.09 -6.56 0.67
N SER A 229 11.85 -5.51 1.46
CA SER A 229 12.14 -5.48 2.89
C SER A 229 11.24 -6.42 3.69
N LYS A 230 11.72 -6.82 4.88
CA LYS A 230 10.91 -7.59 5.83
C LYS A 230 9.85 -6.73 6.49
N THR A 231 8.69 -7.31 6.75
CA THR A 231 7.59 -6.68 7.49
C THR A 231 7.99 -6.47 8.95
N GLY A 232 7.88 -5.23 9.42
CA GLY A 232 8.09 -4.83 10.82
C GLY A 232 6.82 -4.23 11.44
N ARG A 233 6.92 -3.70 12.67
CA ARG A 233 5.80 -3.05 13.39
C ARG A 233 5.67 -1.55 13.11
N ASP A 234 6.35 -1.04 12.11
CA ASP A 234 6.31 0.36 11.72
C ASP A 234 5.05 0.70 10.88
N GLY A 235 4.53 1.89 11.08
CA GLY A 235 3.41 2.43 10.30
C GLY A 235 2.04 1.80 10.57
N ILE A 236 1.89 0.94 11.58
CA ILE A 236 0.57 0.37 11.94
C ILE A 236 -0.40 1.51 12.27
N HIS A 237 -1.55 1.55 11.59
CA HIS A 237 -2.52 2.65 11.60
C HIS A 237 -2.03 3.97 10.96
N GLY A 238 -0.95 3.97 10.17
CA GLY A 238 -0.44 5.17 9.49
C GLY A 238 -1.48 5.84 8.59
N ALA A 239 -2.14 5.08 7.73
CA ALA A 239 -3.21 5.57 6.86
C ALA A 239 -4.41 6.15 7.63
N THR A 240 -4.80 5.53 8.74
CA THR A 240 -5.86 6.04 9.62
C THR A 240 -5.43 7.35 10.30
N MET A 241 -4.19 7.41 10.78
CA MET A 241 -3.60 8.63 11.35
C MET A 241 -3.54 9.78 10.33
N ALA A 242 -3.17 9.49 9.08
CA ALA A 242 -3.11 10.49 8.01
C ALA A 242 -4.48 11.10 7.68
N SER A 243 -5.57 10.43 8.03
CA SER A 243 -6.95 10.91 7.87
C SER A 243 -7.50 11.67 9.09
N ALA A 244 -6.76 11.73 10.20
CA ALA A 244 -7.19 12.38 11.44
C ALA A 244 -6.88 13.88 11.44
N GLU A 245 -7.58 14.65 12.26
CA GLU A 245 -7.24 16.05 12.52
C GLU A 245 -5.96 16.17 13.35
N PHE A 246 -5.20 17.25 13.14
CA PHE A 246 -4.02 17.55 13.95
C PHE A 246 -4.45 17.88 15.40
N SER A 247 -3.84 17.18 16.36
CA SER A 247 -4.02 17.45 17.79
C SER A 247 -2.68 17.77 18.47
N SER A 248 -2.72 18.33 19.68
CA SER A 248 -1.52 18.63 20.47
C SER A 248 -0.74 17.41 20.97
N GLU A 249 -1.30 16.20 20.86
CA GLU A 249 -0.74 14.93 21.35
C GLU A 249 0.11 14.19 20.30
N THR A 250 0.79 14.94 19.44
CA THR A 250 1.54 14.39 18.30
C THR A 250 2.75 13.53 18.68
N ASN A 251 3.34 13.72 19.85
CA ASN A 251 4.55 12.97 20.25
C ASN A 251 4.29 11.49 20.51
N ASP A 252 3.08 11.12 20.95
CA ASP A 252 2.70 9.73 21.23
C ASP A 252 2.45 8.92 19.94
N LYS A 253 2.35 9.60 18.80
CA LYS A 253 2.07 9.00 17.49
C LYS A 253 3.32 8.63 16.68
N ARG A 254 4.53 8.79 17.22
CA ARG A 254 5.79 8.45 16.54
C ARG A 254 5.85 7.00 16.00
N PRO A 255 5.36 5.98 16.74
CA PRO A 255 5.37 4.60 16.22
C PRO A 255 4.51 4.37 14.97
N THR A 256 3.57 5.27 14.67
CA THR A 256 2.73 5.20 13.47
C THR A 256 3.40 5.79 12.22
N VAL A 257 4.56 6.44 12.37
CA VAL A 257 5.34 6.96 11.23
C VAL A 257 6.16 5.83 10.62
N GLN A 258 6.09 5.72 9.31
CA GLN A 258 6.88 4.77 8.54
C GLN A 258 8.38 5.15 8.59
N VAL A 259 9.24 4.14 8.47
CA VAL A 259 10.69 4.30 8.36
C VAL A 259 11.15 3.86 6.98
N GLY A 260 11.81 4.76 6.24
CA GLY A 260 12.30 4.49 4.90
C GLY A 260 13.76 4.04 4.88
N ASP A 261 14.07 3.07 4.00
CA ASP A 261 15.42 2.62 3.68
C ASP A 261 15.71 2.83 2.19
N PRO A 262 16.24 4.01 1.81
CA PRO A 262 16.48 4.34 0.41
C PRO A 262 17.52 3.44 -0.27
N PHE A 263 18.40 2.78 0.49
CA PHE A 263 19.33 1.80 -0.07
C PHE A 263 18.58 0.54 -0.54
N THR A 264 17.71 0.00 0.30
CA THR A 264 16.86 -1.14 -0.08
C THR A 264 15.90 -0.77 -1.22
N GLU A 265 15.35 0.44 -1.22
CA GLU A 265 14.53 0.96 -2.33
C GLU A 265 15.31 0.98 -3.64
N LYS A 266 16.56 1.42 -3.63
CA LYS A 266 17.42 1.40 -4.82
C LYS A 266 17.60 0.00 -5.37
N LEU A 267 17.87 -0.97 -4.52
CA LEU A 267 17.98 -2.39 -4.93
C LEU A 267 16.66 -2.92 -5.48
N LEU A 268 15.53 -2.53 -4.85
CA LEU A 268 14.19 -2.95 -5.26
C LEU A 268 13.82 -2.41 -6.65
N ILE A 269 14.12 -1.13 -6.93
CA ILE A 269 13.94 -0.54 -8.26
C ILE A 269 14.70 -1.35 -9.32
N GLU A 270 15.98 -1.64 -9.10
CA GLU A 270 16.79 -2.35 -10.07
C GLU A 270 16.31 -3.80 -10.27
N ALA A 271 15.94 -4.50 -9.18
CA ALA A 271 15.41 -5.86 -9.26
C ALA A 271 14.07 -5.91 -10.01
N CYS A 272 13.15 -4.98 -9.72
CA CYS A 272 11.86 -4.92 -10.40
C CYS A 272 12.01 -4.58 -11.88
N ILE A 273 12.81 -3.57 -12.23
CA ILE A 273 13.06 -3.21 -13.63
C ILE A 273 13.75 -4.35 -14.39
N GLU A 274 14.68 -5.10 -13.75
CA GLU A 274 15.30 -6.29 -14.36
C GLU A 274 14.25 -7.39 -14.60
N LEU A 275 13.38 -7.66 -13.62
CA LEU A 275 12.31 -8.65 -13.77
C LEU A 275 11.31 -8.23 -14.87
N MET A 276 11.01 -6.95 -14.98
CA MET A 276 10.12 -6.37 -16.00
C MET A 276 10.68 -6.52 -17.44
N GLN A 277 11.99 -6.77 -17.62
CA GLN A 277 12.55 -7.12 -18.92
C GLN A 277 12.22 -8.56 -19.34
N THR A 278 11.61 -9.32 -18.45
CA THR A 278 11.13 -10.68 -18.72
C THR A 278 9.61 -10.65 -18.95
N ASP A 279 9.03 -11.82 -19.24
CA ASP A 279 7.59 -11.96 -19.34
C ASP A 279 6.99 -12.69 -18.12
N CYS A 280 7.64 -12.60 -16.96
CA CYS A 280 7.25 -13.32 -15.74
C CYS A 280 6.06 -12.68 -15.01
N ILE A 281 5.90 -11.35 -15.06
CA ILE A 281 4.93 -10.60 -14.27
C ILE A 281 3.55 -10.61 -14.93
N ILE A 282 2.52 -10.91 -14.15
CA ILE A 282 1.11 -10.74 -14.52
C ILE A 282 0.59 -9.43 -13.94
N ALA A 283 0.85 -9.20 -12.65
CA ALA A 283 0.43 -8.00 -11.95
C ALA A 283 1.47 -7.62 -10.89
N ILE A 284 1.57 -6.34 -10.59
CA ILE A 284 2.48 -5.79 -9.59
C ILE A 284 1.85 -4.59 -8.90
N GLN A 285 2.05 -4.50 -7.58
CA GLN A 285 1.58 -3.43 -6.71
C GLN A 285 2.62 -3.14 -5.65
N ASP A 286 2.80 -1.85 -5.28
CA ASP A 286 3.59 -1.53 -4.10
C ASP A 286 2.80 -1.79 -2.81
N MET A 287 3.51 -1.92 -1.70
CA MET A 287 2.93 -1.97 -0.36
C MET A 287 3.18 -0.63 0.33
N GLY A 288 2.41 0.39 -0.04
CA GLY A 288 2.44 1.72 0.57
C GLY A 288 1.55 1.81 1.80
N ALA A 289 0.60 2.74 1.78
CA ALA A 289 -0.41 2.88 2.82
C ALA A 289 -1.21 1.59 3.00
N ALA A 290 -1.48 1.20 4.25
CA ALA A 290 -2.12 -0.06 4.62
C ALA A 290 -1.37 -1.34 4.16
N GLY A 291 -0.17 -1.21 3.63
CA GLY A 291 0.78 -2.30 3.37
C GLY A 291 0.22 -3.50 2.61
N LEU A 292 0.32 -4.70 3.20
CA LEU A 292 -0.16 -5.95 2.60
C LEU A 292 -1.69 -5.97 2.43
N THR A 293 -2.42 -5.27 3.29
CA THR A 293 -3.89 -5.17 3.20
C THR A 293 -4.31 -4.49 1.90
N SER A 294 -3.92 -3.24 1.68
CA SER A 294 -4.34 -2.49 0.48
C SER A 294 -3.88 -3.16 -0.79
N SER A 295 -2.59 -3.52 -0.87
CA SER A 295 -2.02 -4.13 -2.07
C SER A 295 -2.74 -5.41 -2.49
N SER A 296 -3.03 -6.32 -1.54
CA SER A 296 -3.70 -7.58 -1.85
C SER A 296 -5.19 -7.41 -2.23
N PHE A 297 -5.92 -6.54 -1.53
CA PHE A 297 -7.33 -6.25 -1.86
C PHE A 297 -7.48 -5.53 -3.20
N GLU A 298 -6.64 -4.53 -3.47
CA GLU A 298 -6.69 -3.77 -4.72
C GLU A 298 -6.38 -4.65 -5.93
N MET A 299 -5.31 -5.44 -5.85
CA MET A 299 -4.94 -6.36 -6.92
C MET A 299 -6.04 -7.39 -7.20
N ALA A 300 -6.61 -7.97 -6.16
CA ALA A 300 -7.66 -8.98 -6.27
C ALA A 300 -8.97 -8.38 -6.80
N SER A 301 -9.38 -7.23 -6.28
CA SER A 301 -10.60 -6.52 -6.71
C SER A 301 -10.53 -6.11 -8.18
N LYS A 302 -9.39 -5.54 -8.64
CA LYS A 302 -9.17 -5.19 -10.04
C LYS A 302 -9.19 -6.41 -10.96
N GLY A 303 -8.66 -7.54 -10.49
CA GLY A 303 -8.64 -8.80 -11.24
C GLY A 303 -9.93 -9.60 -11.17
N GLY A 304 -10.87 -9.26 -10.29
CA GLY A 304 -12.11 -10.01 -10.08
C GLY A 304 -11.89 -11.41 -9.50
N VAL A 305 -10.89 -11.59 -8.65
CA VAL A 305 -10.46 -12.88 -8.09
C VAL A 305 -10.46 -12.86 -6.55
N GLY A 306 -10.40 -14.04 -5.94
CA GLY A 306 -10.08 -14.18 -4.52
C GLY A 306 -8.59 -14.38 -4.31
N VAL A 307 -8.15 -14.27 -3.05
CA VAL A 307 -6.75 -14.48 -2.64
C VAL A 307 -6.70 -15.30 -1.36
N GLU A 308 -5.82 -16.29 -1.33
CA GLU A 308 -5.42 -16.99 -0.10
C GLU A 308 -3.98 -16.62 0.26
N ILE A 309 -3.76 -16.15 1.50
CA ILE A 309 -2.44 -15.76 2.02
C ILE A 309 -2.12 -16.58 3.27
N ASP A 310 -0.95 -17.18 3.27
CA ASP A 310 -0.32 -17.83 4.42
C ASP A 310 0.66 -16.85 5.07
N LEU A 311 0.22 -16.23 6.18
CA LEU A 311 0.99 -15.20 6.89
C LEU A 311 2.28 -15.75 7.52
N ASP A 312 2.37 -17.07 7.74
CA ASP A 312 3.61 -17.70 8.21
C ASP A 312 4.74 -17.61 7.17
N LYS A 313 4.40 -17.36 5.90
CA LYS A 313 5.36 -17.18 4.80
C LYS A 313 5.77 -15.73 4.55
N VAL A 314 5.11 -14.76 5.21
CA VAL A 314 5.48 -13.35 5.10
C VAL A 314 6.81 -13.13 5.81
N PRO A 315 7.84 -12.58 5.13
CA PRO A 315 9.11 -12.25 5.78
C PRO A 315 8.92 -11.24 6.89
N GLN A 316 9.37 -11.57 8.11
CA GLN A 316 9.21 -10.75 9.31
C GLN A 316 10.57 -10.22 9.79
N ARG A 317 10.63 -8.94 10.15
CA ARG A 317 11.80 -8.31 10.77
C ARG A 317 11.85 -8.61 12.27
N GLU A 318 10.70 -8.61 12.92
CA GLU A 318 10.56 -8.89 14.34
C GLU A 318 9.94 -10.27 14.56
N LYS A 319 10.31 -10.91 15.67
CA LYS A 319 9.76 -12.21 16.03
C LYS A 319 8.33 -12.08 16.58
N ASN A 320 7.52 -13.11 16.36
CA ASN A 320 6.18 -13.25 16.93
C ASN A 320 5.23 -12.10 16.56
N MET A 321 5.28 -11.64 15.33
CA MET A 321 4.28 -10.70 14.83
C MET A 321 2.92 -11.40 14.72
N SER A 322 1.89 -10.72 15.19
CA SER A 322 0.51 -11.18 15.04
C SER A 322 0.03 -10.99 13.58
N ALA A 323 -1.01 -11.71 13.19
CA ALA A 323 -1.67 -11.53 11.90
C ALA A 323 -2.13 -10.07 11.69
N TYR A 324 -2.61 -9.41 12.76
CA TYR A 324 -3.00 -8.02 12.77
C TYR A 324 -1.82 -7.09 12.41
N GLU A 325 -0.69 -7.26 13.10
CA GLU A 325 0.51 -6.46 12.84
C GLU A 325 1.06 -6.67 11.43
N MET A 326 1.05 -7.92 10.92
CA MET A 326 1.54 -8.21 9.56
C MET A 326 0.69 -7.61 8.46
N MET A 327 -0.64 -7.64 8.60
CA MET A 327 -1.56 -7.11 7.59
C MET A 327 -1.63 -5.58 7.59
N LEU A 328 -1.47 -4.94 8.76
CA LEU A 328 -1.62 -3.49 8.90
C LEU A 328 -0.28 -2.73 8.97
N SER A 329 0.85 -3.45 8.93
CA SER A 329 2.17 -2.83 8.84
C SER A 329 2.34 -2.07 7.53
N GLU A 330 2.86 -0.86 7.63
CA GLU A 330 3.23 -0.03 6.49
C GLU A 330 4.77 0.06 6.32
N SER A 331 5.50 -1.01 6.69
CA SER A 331 6.93 -1.11 6.38
C SER A 331 7.14 -0.84 4.90
N GLN A 332 8.11 0.01 4.62
CA GLN A 332 8.38 0.50 3.27
C GLN A 332 9.21 -0.50 2.46
N GLU A 333 9.49 -0.19 1.20
CA GLU A 333 10.34 -0.95 0.28
C GLU A 333 9.88 -2.40 0.08
N ARG A 334 8.56 -2.59 -0.05
CA ARG A 334 7.93 -3.90 -0.30
C ARG A 334 7.04 -3.84 -1.52
N MET A 335 7.01 -4.94 -2.29
CA MET A 335 6.14 -5.10 -3.45
C MET A 335 5.38 -6.42 -3.36
N LEU A 336 4.16 -6.42 -3.90
CA LEU A 336 3.33 -7.60 -4.11
C LEU A 336 3.22 -7.87 -5.61
N MET A 337 3.41 -9.11 -6.03
CA MET A 337 3.39 -9.50 -7.43
C MET A 337 2.56 -10.76 -7.64
N VAL A 338 1.97 -10.87 -8.81
CA VAL A 338 1.44 -12.13 -9.33
C VAL A 338 2.31 -12.53 -10.52
N LEU A 339 2.89 -13.71 -10.45
CA LEU A 339 3.75 -14.23 -11.51
C LEU A 339 3.05 -15.28 -12.35
N LYS A 340 3.53 -15.45 -13.58
CA LYS A 340 3.18 -16.61 -14.42
C LYS A 340 3.68 -17.90 -13.76
N PRO A 341 2.87 -18.98 -13.74
CA PRO A 341 3.32 -20.25 -13.19
C PRO A 341 4.62 -20.74 -13.84
N GLY A 342 5.56 -21.19 -13.02
CA GLY A 342 6.89 -21.65 -13.48
C GLY A 342 7.93 -20.52 -13.64
N SER A 343 7.57 -19.27 -13.35
CA SER A 343 8.50 -18.13 -13.39
C SER A 343 9.16 -17.84 -12.04
N GLU A 344 8.76 -18.54 -10.97
CA GLU A 344 9.10 -18.23 -9.58
C GLU A 344 10.62 -18.33 -9.34
N GLU A 345 11.29 -19.36 -9.88
CA GLU A 345 12.74 -19.53 -9.70
C GLU A 345 13.54 -18.43 -10.40
N ARG A 346 13.13 -18.06 -11.62
CA ARG A 346 13.77 -16.96 -12.35
C ARG A 346 13.64 -15.63 -11.61
N ALA A 347 12.46 -15.35 -11.09
CA ALA A 347 12.22 -14.15 -10.28
C ALA A 347 13.03 -14.18 -8.98
N ARG A 348 13.04 -15.33 -8.29
CA ARG A 348 13.84 -15.55 -7.07
C ARG A 348 15.32 -15.28 -7.30
N ASP A 349 15.90 -15.76 -8.41
CA ASP A 349 17.31 -15.55 -8.73
C ASP A 349 17.62 -14.05 -8.94
N ILE A 350 16.71 -13.30 -9.57
CA ILE A 350 16.85 -11.85 -9.74
C ILE A 350 16.85 -11.16 -8.38
N PHE A 351 15.85 -11.40 -7.52
CA PHE A 351 15.78 -10.77 -6.19
C PHE A 351 16.94 -11.18 -5.30
N LYS A 352 17.39 -12.43 -5.37
CA LYS A 352 18.59 -12.92 -4.67
C LYS A 352 19.87 -12.21 -5.13
N LYS A 353 20.03 -11.97 -6.43
CA LYS A 353 21.15 -11.18 -6.99
C LYS A 353 21.22 -9.80 -6.34
N TRP A 354 20.06 -9.17 -6.13
CA TRP A 354 19.92 -7.85 -5.50
C TRP A 354 19.82 -7.91 -3.96
N THR A 355 20.05 -9.07 -3.34
CA THR A 355 20.02 -9.27 -1.88
C THR A 355 18.68 -8.93 -1.20
N LEU A 356 17.59 -9.10 -1.94
CA LEU A 356 16.22 -8.83 -1.47
C LEU A 356 15.49 -10.13 -1.08
N ASP A 357 14.58 -10.02 -0.11
CA ASP A 357 13.70 -11.13 0.23
C ASP A 357 12.72 -11.44 -0.92
N PHE A 358 12.43 -12.72 -1.09
CA PHE A 358 11.46 -13.25 -2.06
C PHE A 358 10.70 -14.39 -1.40
N SER A 359 9.40 -14.30 -1.30
CA SER A 359 8.55 -15.33 -0.70
C SER A 359 7.25 -15.53 -1.48
N ILE A 360 6.89 -16.79 -1.72
CA ILE A 360 5.56 -17.17 -2.22
C ILE A 360 4.66 -17.22 -1.01
N ILE A 361 3.83 -16.19 -0.82
CA ILE A 361 2.98 -16.04 0.37
C ILE A 361 1.56 -16.55 0.17
N GLY A 362 1.14 -16.84 -1.06
CA GLY A 362 -0.23 -17.22 -1.35
C GLY A 362 -0.49 -17.52 -2.81
N MET A 363 -1.77 -17.57 -3.16
CA MET A 363 -2.24 -17.79 -4.53
C MET A 363 -3.58 -17.13 -4.80
N LEU A 364 -3.89 -16.92 -6.08
CA LEU A 364 -5.19 -16.44 -6.54
C LEU A 364 -6.22 -17.58 -6.55
N THR A 365 -7.46 -17.26 -6.16
CA THR A 365 -8.59 -18.21 -6.11
C THR A 365 -9.82 -17.69 -6.86
N GLU A 366 -10.77 -18.58 -7.14
CA GLU A 366 -12.04 -18.22 -7.75
C GLU A 366 -13.11 -17.76 -6.74
N THR A 367 -12.76 -17.73 -5.44
CA THR A 367 -13.74 -17.55 -4.35
C THR A 367 -14.27 -16.13 -4.21
N GLY A 368 -13.60 -15.11 -4.79
CA GLY A 368 -13.92 -13.70 -4.56
C GLY A 368 -13.73 -13.28 -3.10
N ARG A 369 -12.87 -13.99 -2.36
CA ARG A 369 -12.64 -13.75 -0.94
C ARG A 369 -11.15 -13.61 -0.63
N MET A 370 -10.85 -12.79 0.36
CA MET A 370 -9.56 -12.73 1.02
C MET A 370 -9.58 -13.70 2.20
N VAL A 371 -8.79 -14.76 2.10
CA VAL A 371 -8.64 -15.76 3.15
C VAL A 371 -7.22 -15.71 3.71
N LEU A 372 -7.10 -15.47 5.00
CA LEU A 372 -5.82 -15.37 5.69
C LEU A 372 -5.64 -16.55 6.66
N THR A 373 -4.48 -17.19 6.59
CA THR A 373 -4.07 -18.25 7.53
C THR A 373 -2.84 -17.83 8.31
N HIS A 374 -2.79 -18.21 9.60
CA HIS A 374 -1.64 -17.96 10.47
C HIS A 374 -1.56 -19.11 11.49
N HIS A 375 -0.38 -19.70 11.65
CA HIS A 375 -0.14 -20.89 12.47
C HIS A 375 -1.09 -22.06 12.13
N GLY A 376 -1.33 -22.24 10.82
CA GLY A 376 -2.21 -23.29 10.30
C GLY A 376 -3.71 -23.09 10.60
N LYS A 377 -4.11 -21.89 11.06
CA LYS A 377 -5.51 -21.56 11.34
C LYS A 377 -5.98 -20.43 10.44
N ARG A 378 -7.24 -20.49 9.97
CA ARG A 378 -7.88 -19.37 9.31
C ARG A 378 -8.13 -18.25 10.34
N VAL A 379 -7.54 -17.08 10.10
CA VAL A 379 -7.62 -15.91 10.99
C VAL A 379 -8.48 -14.79 10.43
N ALA A 380 -8.73 -14.78 9.12
CA ALA A 380 -9.69 -13.89 8.48
C ALA A 380 -10.31 -14.52 7.23
N ASP A 381 -11.52 -14.10 6.90
CA ASP A 381 -12.27 -14.51 5.71
C ASP A 381 -13.25 -13.38 5.34
N LEU A 382 -12.86 -12.57 4.35
CA LEU A 382 -13.52 -11.33 3.97
C LEU A 382 -13.94 -11.39 2.49
N PRO A 383 -15.07 -10.82 2.10
CA PRO A 383 -15.35 -10.59 0.68
C PRO A 383 -14.40 -9.54 0.10
N ILE A 384 -14.04 -9.67 -1.18
CA ILE A 384 -13.27 -8.68 -1.94
C ILE A 384 -14.20 -7.72 -2.66
#